data_d91744e7a933de3ca6c2d8c14c54e8ef
#
_entry.id   d91744e7a933de3ca6c2d8c14c54e8ef
#
_cell.length_a   1.000
_cell.length_b   1.000
_cell.length_c   1.000
_cell.angle_alpha   90.00
_cell.angle_beta   90.00
_cell.angle_gamma   90.00
#
_symmetry.space_group_name_H-M   'P 1'
#
loop_
_entity.id
_entity.type
_entity.pdbx_description
1 polymer ?
#
loop_
_entity_poly.entity_id
_entity_poly.type
_entity_poly.pdbx_seq_one_letter_code
_entity_poly.pdbx_strand_id
1 'polypeptide(L)'
;MEDQILRLLAERGPQTGAGLREVLGDDGFAQWKACRRSDKIAMRRVGRRYLRLDQKVEGYARLSPSILREFLTYTVVGLSNDPAALESRAEALAARIAEISAAKLKLARRIITEIGARVSGHETASDDEGTPGLDEERYCVLVAGDIVYGMGHDAPRPERSTGRMVRGSDLDLVVIMHDEAPEGLAKQLDDAIYQQKYRYLINPSIREEIDYTIKPLARLKEQAEFDTFKHMVPCKILDEALLLYGSEVLYNAAKDLLNRGRVRERLAEMEQAAAKGRDLAEKHLLGRREESLGGEDLYLFHTSEESEEFE
;
A
#
# COMPACT_ATOMS: atom_id res chain seq x y z
N MET A 1 2.46 6.51 -30.98
CA MET A 1 2.18 6.71 -29.54
C MET A 1 2.28 8.18 -29.14
N GLU A 2 3.43 8.87 -29.27
CA GLU A 2 3.58 10.27 -28.84
C GLU A 2 2.54 11.22 -29.43
N ASP A 3 2.34 11.22 -30.76
CA ASP A 3 1.34 12.09 -31.41
C ASP A 3 -0.10 11.82 -30.95
N GLN A 4 -0.42 10.58 -30.60
CA GLN A 4 -1.73 10.23 -30.06
C GLN A 4 -1.92 10.82 -28.67
N ILE A 5 -0.89 10.73 -27.81
CA ILE A 5 -0.90 11.32 -26.47
C ILE A 5 -1.03 12.84 -26.58
N LEU A 6 -0.24 13.49 -27.44
CA LEU A 6 -0.29 14.95 -27.62
C LEU A 6 -1.67 15.44 -28.08
N ARG A 7 -2.32 14.73 -29.02
CA ARG A 7 -3.69 15.05 -29.44
C ARG A 7 -4.68 14.91 -28.28
N LEU A 8 -4.61 13.81 -27.54
CA LEU A 8 -5.49 13.58 -26.41
C LEU A 8 -5.34 14.66 -25.34
N LEU A 9 -4.09 15.04 -25.02
CA LEU A 9 -3.81 16.10 -24.04
C LEU A 9 -4.28 17.48 -24.52
N ALA A 10 -4.19 17.76 -25.84
CA ALA A 10 -4.70 19.00 -26.40
C ALA A 10 -6.24 19.07 -26.38
N GLU A 11 -6.93 17.93 -26.55
CA GLU A 11 -8.38 17.85 -26.57
C GLU A 11 -9.00 17.80 -25.16
N ARG A 12 -8.39 17.06 -24.23
CA ARG A 12 -8.98 16.75 -22.91
C ARG A 12 -8.23 17.37 -21.73
N GLY A 13 -7.12 18.04 -21.97
CA GLY A 13 -6.23 18.52 -20.92
C GLY A 13 -5.44 17.41 -20.24
N PRO A 14 -4.77 17.70 -19.10
CA PRO A 14 -3.92 16.75 -18.40
C PRO A 14 -4.67 15.51 -17.91
N GLN A 15 -4.07 14.33 -18.14
CA GLN A 15 -4.62 13.02 -17.82
C GLN A 15 -3.72 12.26 -16.85
N THR A 16 -4.28 11.29 -16.09
CA THR A 16 -3.47 10.27 -15.45
C THR A 16 -3.00 9.22 -16.46
N GLY A 17 -1.98 8.42 -16.13
CA GLY A 17 -1.61 7.29 -16.98
C GLY A 17 -2.78 6.33 -17.24
N ALA A 18 -3.63 6.09 -16.22
CA ALA A 18 -4.86 5.29 -16.40
C ALA A 18 -5.83 5.94 -17.39
N GLY A 19 -5.99 7.27 -17.36
CA GLY A 19 -6.81 7.99 -18.34
C GLY A 19 -6.25 7.93 -19.77
N LEU A 20 -4.91 7.91 -19.94
CA LEU A 20 -4.31 7.66 -21.24
C LEU A 20 -4.59 6.22 -21.71
N ARG A 21 -4.41 5.24 -20.83
CA ARG A 21 -4.64 3.82 -21.11
C ARG A 21 -6.09 3.53 -21.54
N GLU A 22 -7.07 4.14 -20.86
CA GLU A 22 -8.49 3.99 -21.19
C GLU A 22 -8.83 4.39 -22.65
N VAL A 23 -8.14 5.41 -23.18
CA VAL A 23 -8.42 5.96 -24.53
C VAL A 23 -7.52 5.36 -25.59
N LEU A 24 -6.24 5.14 -25.27
CA LEU A 24 -5.21 4.76 -26.26
C LEU A 24 -4.92 3.24 -26.26
N GLY A 25 -5.54 2.47 -25.36
CA GLY A 25 -5.32 1.03 -25.25
C GLY A 25 -4.26 0.66 -24.22
N ASP A 26 -3.99 -0.62 -24.07
CA ASP A 26 -3.40 -1.25 -22.88
C ASP A 26 -1.87 -1.29 -22.84
N ASP A 27 -1.17 -0.60 -23.74
CA ASP A 27 0.29 -0.55 -23.77
C ASP A 27 0.84 0.51 -22.80
N GLY A 28 0.78 0.20 -21.50
CA GLY A 28 1.29 1.10 -20.46
C GLY A 28 2.79 1.38 -20.56
N PHE A 29 3.59 0.43 -21.08
CA PHE A 29 5.02 0.64 -21.27
C PHE A 29 5.33 1.63 -22.39
N ALA A 30 4.72 1.47 -23.57
CA ALA A 30 4.89 2.38 -24.68
C ALA A 30 4.40 3.79 -24.34
N GLN A 31 3.27 3.91 -23.61
CA GLN A 31 2.75 5.19 -23.14
C GLN A 31 3.71 5.87 -22.17
N TRP A 32 4.14 5.16 -21.10
CA TRP A 32 5.12 5.66 -20.14
C TRP A 32 6.41 6.13 -20.83
N LYS A 33 6.94 5.32 -21.72
CA LYS A 33 8.18 5.60 -22.44
C LYS A 33 8.05 6.80 -23.39
N ALA A 34 6.94 6.92 -24.12
CA ALA A 34 6.67 8.07 -24.96
C ALA A 34 6.60 9.36 -24.14
N CYS A 35 5.88 9.34 -23.00
CA CYS A 35 5.81 10.48 -22.09
C CYS A 35 7.18 10.88 -21.52
N ARG A 36 8.02 9.89 -21.18
CA ARG A 36 9.35 10.14 -20.60
C ARG A 36 10.39 10.66 -21.59
N ARG A 37 10.19 10.42 -22.89
CA ARG A 37 11.13 10.81 -23.95
C ARG A 37 10.78 12.12 -24.64
N SER A 38 9.51 12.51 -24.61
CA SER A 38 9.05 13.71 -25.29
C SER A 38 9.41 14.98 -24.49
N ASP A 39 9.91 15.98 -25.18
CA ASP A 39 10.13 17.33 -24.64
C ASP A 39 8.84 18.18 -24.62
N LYS A 40 7.79 17.71 -25.35
CA LYS A 40 6.47 18.36 -25.41
C LYS A 40 5.51 17.88 -24.33
N ILE A 41 5.87 16.81 -23.63
CA ILE A 41 5.07 16.22 -22.56
C ILE A 41 5.77 16.42 -21.21
N ALA A 42 5.03 16.91 -20.24
CA ALA A 42 5.45 17.02 -18.85
C ALA A 42 4.70 16.00 -18.00
N MET A 43 5.39 15.44 -17.00
CA MET A 43 4.84 14.50 -16.05
C MET A 43 4.98 15.04 -14.64
N ARG A 44 3.90 15.00 -13.88
CA ARG A 44 3.89 15.39 -12.46
C ARG A 44 3.47 14.21 -11.61
N ARG A 45 4.40 13.67 -10.82
CA ARG A 45 4.11 12.63 -9.83
C ARG A 45 3.52 13.25 -8.58
N VAL A 46 2.51 12.59 -8.01
CA VAL A 46 1.93 12.90 -6.70
C VAL A 46 2.23 11.77 -5.71
N GLY A 47 2.19 12.09 -4.41
CA GLY A 47 2.50 11.14 -3.37
C GLY A 47 4.00 10.83 -3.22
N ARG A 48 4.30 9.73 -2.56
CA ARG A 48 5.67 9.33 -2.20
C ARG A 48 5.99 7.91 -2.68
N ARG A 49 7.25 7.63 -2.85
CA ARG A 49 7.80 6.27 -2.95
C ARG A 49 8.19 5.81 -1.55
N TYR A 50 8.09 4.52 -1.30
CA TYR A 50 8.46 3.90 -0.02
C TYR A 50 9.04 2.50 -0.24
N LEU A 51 9.79 2.00 0.73
CA LEU A 51 10.39 0.67 0.67
C LEU A 51 9.32 -0.42 0.63
N ARG A 52 9.45 -1.34 -0.31
CA ARG A 52 8.79 -2.65 -0.34
C ARG A 52 9.86 -3.75 -0.36
N LEU A 53 9.64 -4.80 0.40
CA LEU A 53 10.50 -5.97 0.36
C LEU A 53 9.99 -6.97 -0.67
N ASP A 54 10.87 -7.43 -1.54
CA ASP A 54 10.57 -8.34 -2.63
C ASP A 54 11.63 -9.44 -2.70
N GLN A 55 11.21 -10.70 -2.53
CA GLN A 55 12.12 -11.85 -2.50
C GLN A 55 12.85 -12.07 -3.83
N LYS A 56 12.30 -11.60 -4.94
CA LYS A 56 12.86 -11.77 -6.28
C LYS A 56 13.91 -10.70 -6.64
N VAL A 57 14.08 -9.69 -5.81
CA VAL A 57 15.05 -8.62 -6.03
C VAL A 57 16.29 -8.87 -5.21
N GLU A 58 17.48 -8.70 -5.83
CA GLU A 58 18.75 -8.76 -5.11
C GLU A 58 18.75 -7.75 -3.95
N GLY A 59 19.14 -8.21 -2.75
CA GLY A 59 19.07 -7.40 -1.53
C GLY A 59 17.66 -7.14 -1.03
N TYR A 60 16.63 -7.74 -1.63
CA TYR A 60 15.22 -7.68 -1.24
C TYR A 60 14.58 -6.28 -1.27
N ALA A 61 15.28 -5.26 -1.69
CA ALA A 61 14.85 -3.87 -1.57
C ALA A 61 14.31 -3.33 -2.90
N ARG A 62 13.05 -2.91 -2.91
CA ARG A 62 12.36 -2.32 -4.04
C ARG A 62 11.56 -1.10 -3.58
N LEU A 63 11.32 -0.13 -4.48
CA LEU A 63 10.37 0.95 -4.20
C LEU A 63 8.96 0.59 -4.67
N SER A 64 7.99 0.87 -3.82
CA SER A 64 6.57 0.96 -4.16
C SER A 64 6.17 2.44 -4.33
N PRO A 65 5.22 2.74 -5.22
CA PRO A 65 4.63 1.87 -6.24
C PRO A 65 5.62 1.47 -7.35
N SER A 66 5.32 0.41 -8.11
CA SER A 66 6.09 0.05 -9.31
C SER A 66 6.08 1.18 -10.34
N ILE A 67 6.91 1.09 -11.40
CA ILE A 67 6.93 2.11 -12.46
C ILE A 67 5.57 2.20 -13.14
N LEU A 68 4.96 1.07 -13.46
CA LEU A 68 3.64 1.03 -14.09
C LEU A 68 2.57 1.61 -13.16
N ARG A 69 2.49 1.14 -11.90
CA ARG A 69 1.52 1.64 -10.92
C ARG A 69 1.68 3.13 -10.68
N GLU A 70 2.92 3.61 -10.52
CA GLU A 70 3.21 5.03 -10.38
C GLU A 70 2.72 5.83 -11.59
N PHE A 71 2.95 5.32 -12.80
CA PHE A 71 2.49 5.97 -14.02
C PHE A 71 0.96 6.01 -14.11
N LEU A 72 0.30 4.89 -13.89
CA LEU A 72 -1.14 4.78 -14.05
C LEU A 72 -1.93 5.55 -12.98
N THR A 73 -1.50 5.45 -11.72
CA THR A 73 -2.31 5.86 -10.57
C THR A 73 -1.84 7.20 -9.96
N TYR A 74 -0.53 7.44 -9.96
CA TYR A 74 0.08 8.53 -9.20
C TYR A 74 0.81 9.56 -10.07
N THR A 75 0.61 9.52 -11.39
CA THR A 75 1.25 10.48 -12.29
C THR A 75 0.21 11.17 -13.16
N VAL A 76 0.29 12.50 -13.22
CA VAL A 76 -0.43 13.31 -14.19
C VAL A 76 0.50 13.63 -15.35
N VAL A 77 0.00 13.46 -16.55
CA VAL A 77 0.66 13.75 -17.83
C VAL A 77 -0.04 14.93 -18.47
N GLY A 78 0.71 15.94 -18.89
CA GLY A 78 0.18 17.15 -19.53
C GLY A 78 1.13 17.69 -20.59
N LEU A 79 0.71 18.74 -21.29
CA LEU A 79 1.56 19.43 -22.25
C LEU A 79 2.61 20.26 -21.51
N SER A 80 3.86 20.27 -21.98
CA SER A 80 4.96 21.02 -21.35
C SER A 80 4.77 22.53 -21.42
N ASN A 81 3.95 23.02 -22.36
CA ASN A 81 3.63 24.44 -22.52
C ASN A 81 2.43 24.91 -21.66
N ASP A 82 1.80 24.00 -20.89
CA ASP A 82 0.71 24.36 -19.96
C ASP A 82 1.00 23.79 -18.56
N PRO A 83 2.01 24.30 -17.85
CA PRO A 83 2.36 23.83 -16.52
C PRO A 83 1.28 24.14 -15.46
N ALA A 84 0.47 25.18 -15.67
CA ALA A 84 -0.59 25.54 -14.74
C ALA A 84 -1.72 24.50 -14.71
N ALA A 85 -2.19 24.06 -15.87
CA ALA A 85 -3.18 22.99 -15.96
C ALA A 85 -2.63 21.66 -15.41
N LEU A 86 -1.36 21.34 -15.67
CA LEU A 86 -0.71 20.15 -15.13
C LEU A 86 -0.67 20.17 -13.61
N GLU A 87 -0.24 21.28 -13.00
CA GLU A 87 -0.15 21.39 -11.54
C GLU A 87 -1.55 21.35 -10.88
N SER A 88 -2.53 22.08 -11.41
CA SER A 88 -3.91 22.03 -10.93
C SER A 88 -4.49 20.61 -10.95
N ARG A 89 -4.21 19.84 -12.00
CA ARG A 89 -4.65 18.44 -12.09
C ARG A 89 -3.91 17.54 -11.10
N ALA A 90 -2.62 17.80 -10.87
CA ALA A 90 -1.82 17.07 -9.89
C ALA A 90 -2.29 17.33 -8.45
N GLU A 91 -2.61 18.57 -8.10
CA GLU A 91 -3.20 18.93 -6.81
C GLU A 91 -4.55 18.23 -6.59
N ALA A 92 -5.41 18.21 -7.61
CA ALA A 92 -6.69 17.50 -7.53
C ALA A 92 -6.50 15.98 -7.32
N LEU A 93 -5.52 15.37 -8.00
CA LEU A 93 -5.18 13.96 -7.80
C LEU A 93 -4.62 13.72 -6.38
N ALA A 94 -3.73 14.57 -5.90
CA ALA A 94 -3.16 14.47 -4.55
C ALA A 94 -4.27 14.57 -3.47
N ALA A 95 -5.20 15.51 -3.62
CA ALA A 95 -6.34 15.64 -2.72
C ALA A 95 -7.23 14.39 -2.72
N ARG A 96 -7.49 13.81 -3.90
CA ARG A 96 -8.27 12.57 -4.02
C ARG A 96 -7.60 11.38 -3.34
N ILE A 97 -6.28 11.20 -3.52
CA ILE A 97 -5.51 10.13 -2.87
C ILE A 97 -5.53 10.28 -1.34
N ALA A 98 -5.38 11.52 -0.85
CA ALA A 98 -5.45 11.80 0.59
C ALA A 98 -6.85 11.50 1.16
N GLU A 99 -7.92 11.88 0.45
CA GLU A 99 -9.30 11.58 0.82
C GLU A 99 -9.55 10.06 0.92
N ILE A 100 -9.12 9.29 -0.09
CA ILE A 100 -9.25 7.83 -0.11
C ILE A 100 -8.50 7.21 1.08
N SER A 101 -7.25 7.60 1.30
CA SER A 101 -6.43 7.11 2.41
C SER A 101 -7.08 7.39 3.77
N ALA A 102 -7.58 8.61 3.97
CA ALA A 102 -8.27 9.00 5.20
C ALA A 102 -9.58 8.22 5.39
N ALA A 103 -10.36 8.00 4.32
CA ALA A 103 -11.59 7.23 4.37
C ALA A 103 -11.33 5.77 4.73
N LYS A 104 -10.32 5.15 4.13
CA LYS A 104 -9.91 3.77 4.43
C LYS A 104 -9.37 3.63 5.87
N LEU A 105 -8.58 4.57 6.34
CA LEU A 105 -8.09 4.58 7.72
C LEU A 105 -9.25 4.71 8.74
N LYS A 106 -10.22 5.59 8.44
CA LYS A 106 -11.44 5.73 9.26
C LYS A 106 -12.26 4.45 9.25
N LEU A 107 -12.37 3.79 8.10
CA LEU A 107 -13.06 2.51 7.97
C LEU A 107 -12.37 1.42 8.79
N ALA A 108 -11.05 1.27 8.67
CA ALA A 108 -10.26 0.32 9.45
C ALA A 108 -10.47 0.52 10.96
N ARG A 109 -10.39 1.77 11.44
CA ARG A 109 -10.62 2.10 12.85
C ARG A 109 -12.02 1.70 13.30
N ARG A 110 -13.05 2.02 12.53
CA ARG A 110 -14.44 1.64 12.85
C ARG A 110 -14.60 0.12 12.97
N ILE A 111 -14.08 -0.64 12.00
CA ILE A 111 -14.16 -2.11 12.00
C ILE A 111 -13.52 -2.68 13.26
N ILE A 112 -12.32 -2.20 13.58
CA ILE A 112 -11.57 -2.72 14.74
C ILE A 112 -12.21 -2.31 16.07
N THR A 113 -12.76 -1.12 16.18
CA THR A 113 -13.52 -0.71 17.37
C THR A 113 -14.76 -1.60 17.58
N GLU A 114 -15.51 -1.90 16.50
CA GLU A 114 -16.65 -2.82 16.56
C GLU A 114 -16.24 -4.25 16.99
N ILE A 115 -15.08 -4.72 16.52
CA ILE A 115 -14.51 -6.02 16.92
C ILE A 115 -14.10 -5.99 18.39
N GLY A 116 -13.36 -4.98 18.83
CA GLY A 116 -12.92 -4.81 20.20
C GLY A 116 -14.10 -4.84 21.18
N ALA A 117 -15.14 -4.08 20.93
CA ALA A 117 -16.36 -4.05 21.74
C ALA A 117 -17.01 -5.45 21.90
N ARG A 118 -17.04 -6.24 20.83
CA ARG A 118 -17.59 -7.61 20.88
C ARG A 118 -16.72 -8.57 21.69
N VAL A 119 -15.41 -8.51 21.47
CA VAL A 119 -14.45 -9.40 22.16
C VAL A 119 -14.37 -9.09 23.65
N SER A 120 -14.45 -7.80 24.02
CA SER A 120 -14.47 -7.37 25.43
C SER A 120 -15.82 -7.56 26.14
N GLY A 121 -16.85 -8.06 25.44
CA GLY A 121 -18.18 -8.28 26.02
C GLY A 121 -18.96 -7.00 26.37
N HIS A 122 -18.51 -5.84 25.88
CA HIS A 122 -19.23 -4.58 26.01
C HIS A 122 -20.23 -4.44 24.86
N GLU A 123 -21.52 -4.64 25.13
CA GLU A 123 -22.57 -4.19 24.23
C GLU A 123 -22.49 -2.66 24.12
N THR A 124 -22.46 -2.20 22.87
CA THR A 124 -22.38 -0.79 22.50
C THR A 124 -23.43 0.07 23.21
N ALA A 125 -23.06 0.74 24.27
CA ALA A 125 -23.84 1.85 24.82
C ALA A 125 -22.92 2.80 25.58
N SER A 126 -22.62 3.88 24.96
CA SER A 126 -22.29 5.23 25.44
C SER A 126 -21.02 5.81 24.84
N ASP A 127 -21.17 7.09 24.41
CA ASP A 127 -20.13 7.98 23.88
C ASP A 127 -19.12 8.45 24.96
N ASP A 128 -18.88 7.64 25.97
CA ASP A 128 -17.91 7.95 27.02
C ASP A 128 -16.56 7.34 26.61
N GLU A 129 -15.51 8.16 26.52
CA GLU A 129 -14.12 7.73 26.37
C GLU A 129 -13.68 6.93 27.63
N GLY A 130 -14.31 5.76 27.80
CA GLY A 130 -14.11 4.91 28.96
C GLY A 130 -12.73 4.25 28.96
N THR A 131 -12.19 4.06 30.14
CA THR A 131 -10.99 3.27 30.43
C THR A 131 -11.04 1.94 29.67
N PRO A 132 -9.98 1.56 28.91
CA PRO A 132 -9.93 0.30 28.18
C PRO A 132 -10.30 -0.87 29.09
N GLY A 133 -11.14 -1.79 28.61
CA GLY A 133 -11.43 -3.02 29.35
C GLY A 133 -10.15 -3.83 29.56
N LEU A 134 -10.10 -4.67 30.62
CA LEU A 134 -8.91 -5.45 30.97
C LEU A 134 -8.33 -6.26 29.79
N ASP A 135 -9.16 -6.68 28.83
CA ASP A 135 -8.73 -7.42 27.65
C ASP A 135 -8.09 -6.52 26.58
N GLU A 136 -8.46 -5.24 26.52
CA GLU A 136 -7.91 -4.27 25.57
C GLU A 136 -6.43 -3.96 25.84
N GLU A 137 -5.97 -4.12 27.07
CA GLU A 137 -4.56 -4.00 27.42
C GLU A 137 -3.72 -5.21 26.96
N ARG A 138 -4.37 -6.33 26.60
CA ARG A 138 -3.71 -7.58 26.21
C ARG A 138 -3.35 -7.68 24.75
N TYR A 139 -3.83 -6.79 23.93
CA TYR A 139 -3.50 -6.74 22.51
C TYR A 139 -3.51 -5.31 21.97
N CYS A 140 -2.90 -5.13 20.81
CA CYS A 140 -3.09 -3.92 20.00
C CYS A 140 -3.27 -4.29 18.55
N VAL A 141 -4.04 -3.48 17.82
CA VAL A 141 -4.28 -3.63 16.38
C VAL A 141 -3.67 -2.46 15.64
N LEU A 142 -2.84 -2.78 14.67
CA LEU A 142 -2.14 -1.82 13.83
C LEU A 142 -2.67 -1.89 12.40
N VAL A 143 -2.51 -0.80 11.67
CA VAL A 143 -2.71 -0.75 10.23
C VAL A 143 -1.39 -0.41 9.53
N ALA A 144 -1.13 -1.05 8.39
CA ALA A 144 0.05 -0.86 7.56
C ALA A 144 -0.33 -0.63 6.09
N GLY A 145 0.64 -0.72 5.18
CA GLY A 145 0.43 -0.67 3.75
C GLY A 145 0.23 0.74 3.18
N ASP A 146 -0.35 0.82 1.99
CA ASP A 146 -0.49 2.06 1.20
C ASP A 146 -1.15 3.20 1.97
N ILE A 147 -2.16 2.87 2.77
CA ILE A 147 -2.99 3.86 3.47
C ILE A 147 -2.21 4.65 4.53
N VAL A 148 -1.22 4.03 5.18
CA VAL A 148 -0.39 4.74 6.18
C VAL A 148 0.61 5.70 5.54
N TYR A 149 0.92 5.49 4.27
CA TYR A 149 1.73 6.40 3.47
C TYR A 149 0.93 7.51 2.80
N GLY A 150 -0.39 7.50 2.93
CA GLY A 150 -1.28 8.41 2.21
C GLY A 150 -1.31 8.11 0.70
N MET A 151 -1.12 6.84 0.34
CA MET A 151 -1.06 6.35 -1.04
C MET A 151 -2.24 5.43 -1.39
N GLY A 152 -3.33 5.48 -0.63
CA GLY A 152 -4.53 4.71 -0.92
C GLY A 152 -5.15 5.09 -2.26
N HIS A 153 -5.61 4.08 -3.01
CA HIS A 153 -6.30 4.26 -4.28
C HIS A 153 -7.59 3.44 -4.32
N ASP A 154 -8.47 3.74 -5.26
CA ASP A 154 -9.76 3.08 -5.48
C ASP A 154 -9.85 2.35 -6.83
N ALA A 155 -8.73 2.19 -7.54
CA ALA A 155 -8.67 1.42 -8.78
C ALA A 155 -9.12 -0.03 -8.53
N PRO A 156 -10.15 -0.53 -9.22
CA PRO A 156 -10.64 -1.90 -9.03
C PRO A 156 -9.56 -2.92 -9.34
N ARG A 157 -9.49 -3.98 -8.52
CA ARG A 157 -8.59 -5.12 -8.73
C ARG A 157 -9.25 -6.43 -8.27
N PRO A 158 -8.83 -7.60 -8.80
CA PRO A 158 -9.27 -8.87 -8.28
C PRO A 158 -8.64 -9.13 -6.90
N GLU A 159 -9.42 -9.65 -5.96
CA GLU A 159 -8.91 -10.19 -4.70
C GLU A 159 -8.33 -11.59 -4.96
N ARG A 160 -7.14 -11.88 -4.40
CA ARG A 160 -6.33 -13.05 -4.76
C ARG A 160 -6.99 -14.40 -4.50
N SER A 161 -7.76 -14.54 -3.43
CA SER A 161 -8.30 -15.84 -3.02
C SER A 161 -9.57 -16.20 -3.75
N THR A 162 -10.40 -15.23 -4.12
CA THR A 162 -11.72 -15.43 -4.70
C THR A 162 -11.86 -14.90 -6.11
N GLY A 163 -10.93 -14.07 -6.60
CA GLY A 163 -11.03 -13.34 -7.86
C GLY A 163 -12.13 -12.29 -7.91
N ARG A 164 -12.75 -11.96 -6.76
CA ARG A 164 -13.78 -10.91 -6.69
C ARG A 164 -13.15 -9.54 -6.83
N MET A 165 -13.83 -8.67 -7.57
CA MET A 165 -13.40 -7.28 -7.73
C MET A 165 -13.57 -6.52 -6.42
N VAL A 166 -12.47 -5.98 -5.89
CA VAL A 166 -12.39 -5.12 -4.71
C VAL A 166 -12.02 -3.69 -5.09
N ARG A 167 -12.16 -2.76 -4.16
CA ARG A 167 -11.87 -1.34 -4.38
C ARG A 167 -10.48 -0.98 -3.90
N GLY A 168 -9.54 -1.00 -4.82
CA GLY A 168 -8.20 -0.44 -4.63
C GLY A 168 -7.39 -1.06 -3.49
N SER A 169 -6.70 -0.21 -2.73
CA SER A 169 -5.84 -0.63 -1.61
C SER A 169 -6.59 -1.43 -0.56
N ASP A 170 -5.98 -2.50 -0.07
CA ASP A 170 -6.44 -3.32 1.04
C ASP A 170 -6.27 -2.64 2.40
N LEU A 171 -6.86 -3.24 3.43
CA LEU A 171 -6.65 -2.90 4.82
C LEU A 171 -5.72 -3.94 5.45
N ASP A 172 -4.43 -3.64 5.48
CA ASP A 172 -3.40 -4.48 6.11
C ASP A 172 -3.41 -4.32 7.62
N LEU A 173 -3.88 -5.33 8.35
CA LEU A 173 -3.99 -5.29 9.79
C LEU A 173 -2.97 -6.22 10.47
N VAL A 174 -2.36 -5.74 11.53
CA VAL A 174 -1.47 -6.55 12.38
C VAL A 174 -1.99 -6.49 13.79
N VAL A 175 -2.36 -7.65 14.33
CA VAL A 175 -2.73 -7.81 15.74
C VAL A 175 -1.51 -8.34 16.50
N ILE A 176 -1.05 -7.58 17.49
CA ILE A 176 0.01 -7.97 18.40
C ILE A 176 -0.62 -8.31 19.73
N MET A 177 -0.31 -9.48 20.26
CA MET A 177 -0.81 -9.93 21.54
C MET A 177 0.29 -9.95 22.58
N HIS A 178 -0.07 -9.64 23.82
CA HIS A 178 0.82 -9.88 24.96
C HIS A 178 1.10 -11.39 25.09
N ASP A 179 2.34 -11.76 25.46
CA ASP A 179 2.73 -13.18 25.56
C ASP A 179 1.92 -13.92 26.63
N GLU A 180 1.38 -13.21 27.64
CA GLU A 180 0.52 -13.71 28.71
C GLU A 180 -0.97 -13.44 28.46
N ALA A 181 -1.38 -13.23 27.20
CA ALA A 181 -2.79 -13.03 26.88
C ALA A 181 -3.61 -14.29 27.22
N PRO A 182 -4.90 -14.12 27.63
CA PRO A 182 -5.75 -15.26 27.98
C PRO A 182 -5.83 -16.29 26.86
N GLU A 183 -5.87 -17.57 27.25
CA GLU A 183 -6.09 -18.67 26.32
C GLU A 183 -7.43 -18.47 25.59
N GLY A 184 -7.41 -18.59 24.27
CA GLY A 184 -8.59 -18.40 23.43
C GLY A 184 -8.81 -16.96 22.90
N LEU A 185 -8.17 -15.92 23.46
CA LEU A 185 -8.32 -14.54 22.97
C LEU A 185 -7.88 -14.41 21.51
N ALA A 186 -6.76 -15.06 21.12
CA ALA A 186 -6.30 -15.08 19.74
C ALA A 186 -7.37 -15.61 18.78
N LYS A 187 -8.03 -16.72 19.16
CA LYS A 187 -9.09 -17.33 18.38
C LYS A 187 -10.33 -16.45 18.30
N GLN A 188 -10.70 -15.78 19.38
CA GLN A 188 -11.85 -14.85 19.40
C GLN A 188 -11.60 -13.67 18.45
N LEU A 189 -10.39 -13.08 18.48
CA LEU A 189 -10.00 -12.01 17.56
C LEU A 189 -9.97 -12.49 16.11
N ASP A 190 -9.40 -13.68 15.86
CA ASP A 190 -9.36 -14.29 14.53
C ASP A 190 -10.76 -14.50 13.95
N ASP A 191 -11.64 -15.17 14.70
CA ASP A 191 -13.02 -15.41 14.31
C ASP A 191 -13.77 -14.09 14.04
N ALA A 192 -13.58 -13.07 14.87
CA ALA A 192 -14.25 -11.79 14.73
C ALA A 192 -13.75 -10.98 13.53
N ILE A 193 -12.42 -10.94 13.29
CA ILE A 193 -11.83 -10.25 12.14
C ILE A 193 -12.22 -10.97 10.86
N TYR A 194 -12.15 -12.32 10.84
CA TYR A 194 -12.52 -13.13 9.67
C TYR A 194 -13.98 -12.90 9.25
N GLN A 195 -14.92 -12.82 10.21
CA GLN A 195 -16.30 -12.50 9.92
C GLN A 195 -16.47 -11.13 9.26
N GLN A 196 -15.73 -10.11 9.72
CA GLN A 196 -15.77 -8.79 9.10
C GLN A 196 -15.10 -8.81 7.71
N LYS A 197 -13.91 -9.44 7.57
CA LYS A 197 -13.26 -9.64 6.27
C LYS A 197 -14.24 -10.19 5.25
N TYR A 198 -14.91 -11.29 5.56
CA TYR A 198 -15.89 -11.90 4.67
C TYR A 198 -17.07 -10.96 4.36
N ARG A 199 -17.64 -10.32 5.37
CA ARG A 199 -18.77 -9.38 5.23
C ARG A 199 -18.42 -8.20 4.31
N TYR A 200 -17.25 -7.61 4.46
CA TYR A 200 -16.82 -6.46 3.66
C TYR A 200 -16.46 -6.85 2.22
N LEU A 201 -15.85 -8.03 2.05
CA LEU A 201 -15.51 -8.57 0.73
C LEU A 201 -16.77 -8.86 -0.12
N ILE A 202 -17.79 -9.51 0.46
CA ILE A 202 -18.98 -9.90 -0.30
C ILE A 202 -20.01 -8.79 -0.48
N ASN A 203 -19.94 -7.71 0.28
CA ASN A 203 -20.89 -6.62 0.19
C ASN A 203 -20.68 -5.82 -1.10
N PRO A 204 -21.62 -5.85 -2.07
CA PRO A 204 -21.44 -5.21 -3.37
C PRO A 204 -21.31 -3.68 -3.31
N SER A 205 -21.78 -3.06 -2.22
CA SER A 205 -21.67 -1.62 -2.01
C SER A 205 -20.32 -1.20 -1.41
N ILE A 206 -19.59 -2.12 -0.79
CA ILE A 206 -18.34 -1.84 -0.07
C ILE A 206 -17.15 -2.43 -0.83
N ARG A 207 -17.09 -3.74 -1.01
CA ARG A 207 -16.03 -4.49 -1.73
C ARG A 207 -14.62 -4.15 -1.22
N GLU A 208 -14.45 -4.16 0.10
CA GLU A 208 -13.15 -3.94 0.73
C GLU A 208 -12.48 -5.25 1.06
N GLU A 209 -11.18 -5.31 0.83
CA GLU A 209 -10.32 -6.40 1.25
C GLU A 209 -9.66 -6.06 2.57
N ILE A 210 -9.67 -7.03 3.50
CA ILE A 210 -9.00 -6.93 4.79
C ILE A 210 -8.01 -8.07 4.86
N ASP A 211 -6.72 -7.76 4.89
CA ASP A 211 -5.69 -8.73 5.20
C ASP A 211 -5.19 -8.55 6.62
N TYR A 212 -4.99 -9.66 7.32
CA TYR A 212 -4.59 -9.56 8.70
C TYR A 212 -3.69 -10.71 9.16
N THR A 213 -2.93 -10.44 10.21
CA THR A 213 -2.15 -11.44 10.92
C THR A 213 -2.23 -11.20 12.43
N ILE A 214 -2.29 -12.28 13.20
CA ILE A 214 -2.28 -12.25 14.66
C ILE A 214 -1.01 -12.94 15.15
N LYS A 215 -0.27 -12.29 16.04
CA LYS A 215 0.97 -12.84 16.57
C LYS A 215 1.27 -12.37 18.00
N PRO A 216 1.90 -13.18 18.84
CA PRO A 216 2.39 -12.76 20.15
C PRO A 216 3.62 -11.86 20.00
N LEU A 217 3.89 -11.04 21.03
CA LEU A 217 5.07 -10.17 21.08
C LEU A 217 6.37 -10.96 21.00
N ALA A 218 6.42 -12.17 21.59
CA ALA A 218 7.58 -13.07 21.51
C ALA A 218 7.95 -13.38 20.05
N ARG A 219 6.96 -13.57 19.16
CA ARG A 219 7.22 -13.81 17.75
C ARG A 219 7.85 -12.60 17.06
N LEU A 220 7.47 -11.39 17.45
CA LEU A 220 8.11 -10.17 16.94
C LEU A 220 9.54 -10.03 17.44
N LYS A 221 9.86 -10.46 18.67
CA LYS A 221 11.24 -10.48 19.18
C LYS A 221 12.14 -11.38 18.33
N GLU A 222 11.65 -12.57 17.94
CA GLU A 222 12.37 -13.46 17.02
C GLU A 222 12.57 -12.81 15.64
N GLN A 223 11.51 -12.20 15.10
CA GLN A 223 11.55 -11.54 13.81
C GLN A 223 12.49 -10.31 13.80
N ALA A 224 12.68 -9.65 14.95
CA ALA A 224 13.59 -8.51 15.09
C ALA A 224 15.08 -8.87 14.93
N GLU A 225 15.46 -10.15 14.88
CA GLU A 225 16.81 -10.60 14.46
C GLU A 225 17.09 -10.16 13.00
N PHE A 226 16.07 -9.98 12.18
CA PHE A 226 16.15 -9.41 10.84
C PHE A 226 17.17 -10.11 9.92
N ASP A 227 17.33 -11.41 10.07
CA ASP A 227 18.37 -12.23 9.42
C ASP A 227 17.90 -12.93 8.15
N THR A 228 16.60 -13.13 8.02
CA THR A 228 15.96 -13.79 6.87
C THR A 228 14.87 -12.91 6.25
N PHE A 229 14.56 -13.13 4.98
CA PHE A 229 13.45 -12.42 4.32
C PHE A 229 12.13 -12.53 5.10
N LYS A 230 11.85 -13.72 5.66
CA LYS A 230 10.65 -13.97 6.49
C LYS A 230 10.64 -13.16 7.79
N HIS A 231 11.80 -12.76 8.31
CA HIS A 231 11.94 -11.88 9.47
C HIS A 231 11.93 -10.40 9.07
N MET A 232 12.47 -10.07 7.90
CA MET A 232 12.53 -8.68 7.41
C MET A 232 11.15 -8.12 7.10
N VAL A 233 10.26 -8.89 6.45
CA VAL A 233 8.93 -8.41 6.04
C VAL A 233 8.07 -7.96 7.22
N PRO A 234 7.89 -8.77 8.30
CA PRO A 234 7.15 -8.32 9.48
C PRO A 234 7.76 -7.09 10.17
N CYS A 235 9.09 -6.97 10.18
CA CYS A 235 9.75 -5.80 10.74
C CYS A 235 9.47 -4.54 9.93
N LYS A 236 9.50 -4.64 8.60
CA LYS A 236 9.16 -3.52 7.70
C LYS A 236 7.70 -3.11 7.90
N ILE A 237 6.78 -4.06 7.95
CA ILE A 237 5.36 -3.81 8.21
C ILE A 237 5.18 -3.15 9.59
N LEU A 238 5.85 -3.65 10.63
CA LEU A 238 5.79 -3.05 11.96
C LEU A 238 6.37 -1.63 11.98
N ASP A 239 7.44 -1.37 11.22
CA ASP A 239 8.06 -0.03 11.21
C ASP A 239 7.09 1.05 10.69
N GLU A 240 6.36 0.78 9.63
CA GLU A 240 5.39 1.72 9.07
C GLU A 240 4.05 1.78 9.83
N ALA A 241 3.66 0.69 10.49
CA ALA A 241 2.32 0.53 11.04
C ALA A 241 1.95 1.58 12.08
N LEU A 242 0.68 1.99 12.04
CA LEU A 242 0.06 2.93 12.98
C LEU A 242 -0.90 2.20 13.91
N LEU A 243 -0.96 2.60 15.17
CA LEU A 243 -1.92 2.08 16.13
C LEU A 243 -3.34 2.49 15.76
N LEU A 244 -4.24 1.52 15.65
CA LEU A 244 -5.67 1.74 15.46
C LEU A 244 -6.46 1.60 16.77
N TYR A 245 -6.12 0.58 17.58
CA TYR A 245 -6.90 0.18 18.76
C TYR A 245 -6.07 -0.63 19.75
N GLY A 246 -6.46 -0.63 21.03
CA GLY A 246 -5.88 -1.44 22.08
C GLY A 246 -4.64 -0.81 22.74
N SER A 247 -3.79 -1.63 23.32
CA SER A 247 -2.70 -1.24 24.21
C SER A 247 -1.60 -0.41 23.51
N GLU A 248 -1.50 0.87 23.86
CA GLU A 248 -0.39 1.74 23.45
C GLU A 248 0.95 1.27 24.05
N VAL A 249 0.92 0.72 25.26
CA VAL A 249 2.12 0.17 25.92
C VAL A 249 2.69 -0.98 25.09
N LEU A 250 1.84 -1.90 24.65
CA LEU A 250 2.25 -3.03 23.83
C LEU A 250 2.72 -2.58 22.44
N TYR A 251 2.05 -1.59 21.82
CA TYR A 251 2.48 -0.99 20.58
C TYR A 251 3.89 -0.38 20.70
N ASN A 252 4.14 0.42 21.74
CA ASN A 252 5.44 1.03 21.98
C ASN A 252 6.52 -0.03 22.24
N ALA A 253 6.21 -1.06 23.03
CA ALA A 253 7.11 -2.18 23.27
C ALA A 253 7.50 -2.90 21.97
N ALA A 254 6.53 -3.12 21.06
CA ALA A 254 6.80 -3.70 19.74
C ALA A 254 7.67 -2.80 18.86
N LYS A 255 7.41 -1.49 18.83
CA LYS A 255 8.24 -0.52 18.10
C LYS A 255 9.68 -0.45 18.64
N ASP A 256 9.87 -0.60 19.95
CA ASP A 256 11.19 -0.59 20.57
C ASP A 256 12.06 -1.79 20.19
N LEU A 257 11.46 -2.93 19.79
CA LEU A 257 12.22 -4.07 19.26
C LEU A 257 13.00 -3.67 18.01
N LEU A 258 12.41 -2.85 17.13
CA LEU A 258 13.06 -2.38 15.91
C LEU A 258 14.27 -1.48 16.20
N ASN A 259 14.17 -0.67 17.26
CA ASN A 259 15.27 0.19 17.69
C ASN A 259 16.45 -0.62 18.23
N ARG A 260 16.17 -1.61 19.11
CA ARG A 260 17.21 -2.46 19.75
C ARG A 260 18.00 -3.29 18.72
N GLY A 261 17.32 -3.80 17.70
CA GLY A 261 17.93 -4.60 16.63
C GLY A 261 18.58 -3.78 15.52
N ARG A 262 18.60 -2.43 15.62
CA ARG A 262 19.03 -1.52 14.53
C ARG A 262 18.27 -1.77 13.22
N VAL A 263 17.07 -2.31 13.31
CA VAL A 263 16.27 -2.68 12.15
C VAL A 263 15.92 -1.45 11.31
N ARG A 264 15.58 -0.34 11.96
CA ARG A 264 15.24 0.91 11.26
C ARG A 264 16.39 1.47 10.44
N GLU A 265 17.62 1.39 10.94
CA GLU A 265 18.81 1.81 10.21
C GLU A 265 18.98 0.93 8.96
N ARG A 266 18.84 -0.40 9.11
CA ARG A 266 18.93 -1.34 7.99
C ARG A 266 17.81 -1.11 6.96
N LEU A 267 16.57 -0.86 7.39
CA LEU A 267 15.47 -0.52 6.49
C LEU A 267 15.73 0.78 5.73
N ALA A 268 16.30 1.80 6.39
CA ALA A 268 16.68 3.05 5.74
C ALA A 268 17.79 2.86 4.68
N GLU A 269 18.79 2.02 4.97
CA GLU A 269 19.81 1.63 3.99
C GLU A 269 19.21 0.89 2.79
N MET A 270 18.27 -0.03 3.05
CA MET A 270 17.54 -0.75 2.00
C MET A 270 16.69 0.20 1.16
N GLU A 271 16.03 1.19 1.74
CA GLU A 271 15.25 2.19 1.00
C GLU A 271 16.14 3.03 0.08
N GLN A 272 17.33 3.43 0.55
CA GLN A 272 18.32 4.13 -0.28
C GLN A 272 18.82 3.25 -1.45
N ALA A 273 19.06 1.97 -1.20
CA ALA A 273 19.44 1.02 -2.25
C ALA A 273 18.31 0.85 -3.28
N ALA A 274 17.08 0.70 -2.81
CA ALA A 274 15.89 0.61 -3.67
C ALA A 274 15.70 1.87 -4.52
N ALA A 275 15.96 3.06 -3.99
CA ALA A 275 15.88 4.31 -4.74
C ALA A 275 16.90 4.34 -5.89
N LYS A 276 18.15 3.97 -5.62
CA LYS A 276 19.19 3.84 -6.65
C LYS A 276 18.83 2.79 -7.71
N GLY A 277 18.34 1.62 -7.26
CA GLY A 277 17.86 0.55 -8.14
C GLY A 277 16.72 1.01 -9.06
N ARG A 278 15.78 1.80 -8.53
CA ARG A 278 14.68 2.39 -9.31
C ARG A 278 15.19 3.32 -10.41
N ASP A 279 16.12 4.20 -10.10
CA ASP A 279 16.70 5.13 -11.08
C ASP A 279 17.45 4.39 -12.20
N LEU A 280 18.16 3.32 -11.85
CA LEU A 280 18.83 2.47 -12.84
C LEU A 280 17.83 1.70 -13.71
N ALA A 281 16.78 1.16 -13.11
CA ALA A 281 15.72 0.47 -13.83
C ALA A 281 15.00 1.40 -14.83
N GLU A 282 14.63 2.62 -14.43
CA GLU A 282 14.02 3.60 -15.32
C GLU A 282 14.95 3.96 -16.52
N LYS A 283 16.24 4.18 -16.25
CA LYS A 283 17.23 4.44 -17.31
C LYS A 283 17.38 3.27 -18.28
N HIS A 284 17.48 2.04 -17.74
CA HIS A 284 17.58 0.82 -18.53
C HIS A 284 16.36 0.65 -19.43
N LEU A 285 15.15 0.74 -18.88
CA LEU A 285 13.90 0.59 -19.62
C LEU A 285 13.71 1.65 -20.71
N LEU A 286 14.13 2.88 -20.47
CA LEU A 286 14.12 3.92 -21.50
C LEU A 286 15.06 3.59 -22.69
N GLY A 287 16.16 2.88 -22.45
CA GLY A 287 17.08 2.42 -23.48
C GLY A 287 16.57 1.25 -24.34
N ARG A 288 15.66 0.42 -23.80
CA ARG A 288 15.14 -0.79 -24.48
C ARG A 288 14.20 -0.45 -25.64
N ARG A 289 14.09 -1.36 -26.61
CA ARG A 289 13.03 -1.34 -27.63
C ARG A 289 11.84 -2.15 -27.12
N GLU A 290 10.62 -1.75 -27.48
CA GLU A 290 9.39 -2.43 -27.06
C GLU A 290 9.38 -3.91 -27.44
N GLU A 291 9.82 -4.23 -28.65
CA GLU A 291 9.91 -5.58 -29.20
C GLU A 291 10.95 -6.48 -28.50
N SER A 292 11.82 -5.92 -27.66
CA SER A 292 12.93 -6.62 -27.00
C SER A 292 12.78 -6.72 -25.48
N LEU A 293 11.59 -6.46 -24.94
CA LEU A 293 11.33 -6.59 -23.50
C LEU A 293 11.29 -8.07 -23.11
N GLY A 294 12.22 -8.49 -22.27
CA GLY A 294 12.22 -9.81 -21.63
C GLY A 294 11.44 -9.83 -20.31
N GLY A 295 11.24 -11.01 -19.75
CA GLY A 295 10.56 -11.15 -18.45
C GLY A 295 11.22 -10.35 -17.31
N GLU A 296 12.57 -10.24 -17.33
CA GLU A 296 13.30 -9.43 -16.36
C GLU A 296 13.02 -7.93 -16.53
N ASP A 297 12.96 -7.42 -17.76
CA ASP A 297 12.62 -6.03 -18.05
C ASP A 297 11.19 -5.71 -17.59
N LEU A 298 10.24 -6.62 -17.85
CA LEU A 298 8.86 -6.47 -17.40
C LEU A 298 8.80 -6.44 -15.88
N TYR A 299 9.57 -7.28 -15.20
CA TYR A 299 9.61 -7.29 -13.73
C TYR A 299 10.19 -5.99 -13.14
N LEU A 300 11.10 -5.30 -13.83
CA LEU A 300 11.53 -3.96 -13.45
C LEU A 300 10.41 -2.92 -13.59
N PHE A 301 9.55 -3.08 -14.59
CA PHE A 301 8.47 -2.14 -14.89
C PHE A 301 7.27 -2.32 -13.95
N HIS A 302 6.85 -3.56 -13.68
CA HIS A 302 5.77 -3.88 -12.75
C HIS A 302 6.08 -5.17 -11.97
N THR A 303 5.44 -5.38 -10.81
CA THR A 303 5.55 -6.64 -10.07
C THR A 303 4.57 -7.68 -10.59
N SER A 304 4.85 -8.98 -10.37
CA SER A 304 3.89 -10.04 -10.69
C SER A 304 2.58 -9.93 -9.90
N GLU A 305 2.62 -9.31 -8.73
CA GLU A 305 1.44 -9.07 -7.89
C GLU A 305 0.55 -7.96 -8.47
N GLU A 306 1.17 -6.97 -9.13
CA GLU A 306 0.46 -5.88 -9.79
C GLU A 306 -0.02 -6.26 -11.19
N SER A 307 0.59 -7.27 -11.86
CA SER A 307 0.14 -7.71 -13.18
C SER A 307 -1.27 -8.28 -13.15
N GLU A 308 -1.61 -9.01 -12.07
CA GLU A 308 -2.95 -9.57 -11.88
C GLU A 308 -4.04 -8.50 -11.68
N GLU A 309 -3.65 -7.26 -11.35
CA GLU A 309 -4.57 -6.14 -11.18
C GLU A 309 -4.83 -5.37 -12.49
N PHE A 310 -3.98 -5.57 -13.49
CA PHE A 310 -4.04 -4.85 -14.76
C PHE A 310 -4.47 -5.72 -15.95
N GLU A 311 -4.61 -7.03 -15.76
CA GLU A 311 -5.21 -7.96 -16.70
C GLU A 311 -6.73 -8.10 -16.47
#